data_eb915d87a577d87a39aedaf90f8720e2
#
_entry.id   eb915d87a577d87a39aedaf90f8720e2
#
_cell.length_a   1.000
_cell.length_b   1.000
_cell.length_c   1.000
_cell.angle_alpha   90.00
_cell.angle_beta   90.00
_cell.angle_gamma   90.00
#
_symmetry.space_group_name_H-M   'P 1'
#
loop_
_entity.id
_entity.type
_entity.pdbx_description
1 polymer ?
#
loop_
_entity_poly.entity_id
_entity_poly.type
_entity_poly.pdbx_seq_one_letter_code
_entity_poly.pdbx_strand_id
1 'polypeptide(L)'
;MARKTSRRRQITFAIIAWVVGILMFFPILWTAIAAFKTETDAYTLPQNFLTTPWTLENFKIVQERSNYLLYIRNTLVIAFVSTILGLLFAVPAAWSMAFAPVTQPTIKWSGWRWLATILGTAFVVGLVLYALGWDLTNRSAIGFLALIIVIVPAALWVFSRNTSDALLWILSTKMMPPAGALIPIYLIFNRNGLVFKDWGWIDLSEYNIMDSFWGMVPLMMLLNLPIIIWMLFTYFKEIPGEILEAARMDGASLWSELTKILTPMAVPGIVSTCLLNLILAWNEAFWSLNLTNKYAAPLSFFISEYSSPEGQFWAKLSAASIMAIAPIMVVGWFSQRQLVRGLTFGAVK
;
A
#
# COMPACT_ATOMS: atom_id res chain seq x y z
N MET A 1 -4.76 -9.35 40.88
CA MET A 1 -3.50 -10.00 41.36
C MET A 1 -2.89 -10.78 40.19
N ALA A 2 -1.83 -10.29 39.58
CA ALA A 2 -1.12 -10.99 38.51
C ALA A 2 -0.42 -12.23 39.10
N ARG A 3 -0.81 -13.42 38.66
CA ARG A 3 -0.27 -14.70 39.08
C ARG A 3 1.21 -14.76 38.66
N LYS A 4 2.12 -14.67 39.63
CA LYS A 4 3.57 -14.78 39.43
C LYS A 4 3.86 -16.10 38.71
N THR A 5 4.20 -16.05 37.42
CA THR A 5 4.57 -17.25 36.65
C THR A 5 5.84 -17.87 37.24
N SER A 6 5.86 -19.19 37.42
CA SER A 6 7.02 -19.87 37.98
C SER A 6 8.24 -19.69 37.05
N ARG A 7 9.45 -19.57 37.63
CA ARG A 7 10.71 -19.39 36.91
C ARG A 7 10.92 -20.46 35.79
N ARG A 8 10.50 -21.70 36.06
CA ARG A 8 10.55 -22.78 35.05
C ARG A 8 9.70 -22.45 33.84
N ARG A 9 8.48 -21.97 34.03
CA ARG A 9 7.56 -21.58 32.94
C ARG A 9 8.12 -20.43 32.10
N GLN A 10 8.75 -19.46 32.73
CA GLN A 10 9.41 -18.35 32.05
C GLN A 10 10.57 -18.83 31.17
N ILE A 11 11.41 -19.74 31.69
CA ILE A 11 12.51 -20.34 30.94
C ILE A 11 11.99 -21.15 29.75
N THR A 12 10.96 -21.99 29.96
CA THR A 12 10.36 -22.78 28.89
C THR A 12 9.82 -21.88 27.75
N PHE A 13 9.06 -20.81 28.10
CA PHE A 13 8.57 -19.87 27.09
C PHE A 13 9.71 -19.12 26.39
N ALA A 14 10.76 -18.74 27.12
CA ALA A 14 11.93 -18.12 26.50
C ALA A 14 12.65 -19.06 25.51
N ILE A 15 12.82 -20.33 25.86
CA ILE A 15 13.41 -21.34 24.96
C ILE A 15 12.54 -21.50 23.71
N ILE A 16 11.23 -21.67 23.88
CA ILE A 16 10.30 -21.80 22.74
C ILE A 16 10.38 -20.56 21.84
N ALA A 17 10.36 -19.36 22.44
CA ALA A 17 10.46 -18.11 21.68
C ALA A 17 11.78 -18.01 20.89
N TRP A 18 12.92 -18.43 21.49
CA TRP A 18 14.20 -18.45 20.79
C TRP A 18 14.23 -19.48 19.66
N VAL A 19 13.71 -20.69 19.87
CA VAL A 19 13.63 -21.72 18.84
C VAL A 19 12.78 -21.24 17.66
N VAL A 20 11.60 -20.69 17.92
CA VAL A 20 10.73 -20.12 16.89
C VAL A 20 11.42 -18.96 16.17
N GLY A 21 12.08 -18.07 16.93
CA GLY A 21 12.82 -16.95 16.36
C GLY A 21 13.95 -17.37 15.43
N ILE A 22 14.75 -18.37 15.83
CA ILE A 22 15.83 -18.94 15.00
C ILE A 22 15.27 -19.60 13.75
N LEU A 23 14.19 -20.38 13.85
CA LEU A 23 13.55 -21.02 12.71
C LEU A 23 13.01 -19.98 11.71
N MET A 24 12.41 -18.91 12.19
CA MET A 24 11.92 -17.82 11.34
C MET A 24 13.04 -16.99 10.71
N PHE A 25 14.17 -16.84 11.41
CA PHE A 25 15.32 -16.12 10.91
C PHE A 25 16.17 -16.94 9.92
N PHE A 26 16.07 -18.27 9.97
CA PHE A 26 16.88 -19.18 9.16
C PHE A 26 16.83 -18.90 7.65
N PRO A 27 15.67 -18.66 7.00
CA PRO A 27 15.63 -18.35 5.57
C PRO A 27 16.42 -17.09 5.22
N ILE A 28 16.35 -16.06 6.08
CA ILE A 28 17.08 -14.80 5.90
C ILE A 28 18.59 -15.03 6.05
N LEU A 29 18.98 -15.78 7.08
CA LEU A 29 20.37 -16.17 7.30
C LEU A 29 20.90 -16.99 6.13
N TRP A 30 20.09 -17.93 5.63
CA TRP A 30 20.44 -18.73 4.46
C TRP A 30 20.68 -17.89 3.22
N THR A 31 19.78 -16.94 2.92
CA THR A 31 19.94 -16.00 1.82
C THR A 31 21.23 -15.16 1.98
N ALA A 32 21.52 -14.72 3.22
CA ALA A 32 22.74 -13.98 3.50
C ALA A 32 23.99 -14.86 3.25
N ILE A 33 23.99 -16.11 3.71
CA ILE A 33 25.11 -17.06 3.45
C ILE A 33 25.28 -17.31 1.95
N ALA A 34 24.18 -17.57 1.24
CA ALA A 34 24.21 -17.84 -0.21
C ALA A 34 24.75 -16.64 -1.01
N ALA A 35 24.47 -15.41 -0.58
CA ALA A 35 24.96 -14.20 -1.24
C ALA A 35 26.50 -14.09 -1.28
N PHE A 36 27.18 -14.69 -0.30
CA PHE A 36 28.65 -14.69 -0.22
C PHE A 36 29.30 -15.96 -0.79
N LYS A 37 28.53 -16.91 -1.32
CA LYS A 37 29.07 -18.11 -1.99
C LYS A 37 29.34 -17.87 -3.47
N THR A 38 30.17 -18.73 -4.07
CA THR A 38 30.25 -18.78 -5.54
C THR A 38 28.95 -19.35 -6.11
N GLU A 39 28.63 -19.06 -7.38
CA GLU A 39 27.41 -19.58 -7.99
C GLU A 39 27.41 -21.11 -8.02
N THR A 40 28.56 -21.74 -8.32
CA THR A 40 28.71 -23.19 -8.30
C THR A 40 28.44 -23.81 -6.93
N ASP A 41 28.96 -23.19 -5.86
CA ASP A 41 28.77 -23.68 -4.49
C ASP A 41 27.32 -23.48 -3.99
N ALA A 42 26.60 -22.52 -4.55
CA ALA A 42 25.19 -22.32 -4.23
C ALA A 42 24.29 -23.44 -4.79
N TYR A 43 24.75 -24.18 -5.82
CA TYR A 43 24.03 -25.31 -6.42
C TYR A 43 24.42 -26.68 -5.89
N THR A 44 25.60 -26.81 -5.28
CA THR A 44 26.13 -28.12 -4.88
C THR A 44 25.34 -28.76 -3.75
N LEU A 45 25.05 -30.07 -3.88
CA LEU A 45 24.44 -30.90 -2.83
C LEU A 45 25.43 -32.03 -2.42
N PRO A 46 25.64 -32.27 -1.13
CA PRO A 46 25.12 -31.59 0.04
C PRO A 46 25.70 -30.19 0.19
N GLN A 47 24.91 -29.27 0.69
CA GLN A 47 25.32 -27.88 0.83
C GLN A 47 26.35 -27.70 1.94
N ASN A 48 27.54 -27.26 1.60
CA ASN A 48 28.57 -26.93 2.57
C ASN A 48 28.28 -25.55 3.17
N PHE A 49 27.85 -25.49 4.44
CA PHE A 49 27.46 -24.25 5.10
C PHE A 49 28.66 -23.30 5.36
N LEU A 50 29.83 -23.84 5.67
CA LEU A 50 30.95 -23.07 6.22
C LEU A 50 32.30 -23.26 5.49
N THR A 51 32.42 -24.22 4.59
CA THR A 51 33.73 -24.63 4.01
C THR A 51 33.98 -24.07 2.61
N THR A 52 33.08 -23.27 2.07
CA THR A 52 33.22 -22.67 0.75
C THR A 52 34.00 -21.36 0.80
N PRO A 53 34.76 -21.00 -0.24
CA PRO A 53 35.43 -19.71 -0.31
C PRO A 53 34.38 -18.57 -0.33
N TRP A 54 34.48 -17.70 0.66
CA TRP A 54 33.60 -16.52 0.74
C TRP A 54 34.04 -15.49 -0.30
N THR A 55 33.06 -14.96 -1.07
CA THR A 55 33.33 -13.97 -2.12
C THR A 55 32.36 -12.80 -2.03
N LEU A 56 32.83 -11.62 -2.39
CA LEU A 56 32.02 -10.41 -2.59
C LEU A 56 31.69 -10.18 -4.07
N GLU A 57 32.10 -11.08 -4.94
CA GLU A 57 31.99 -10.94 -6.38
C GLU A 57 30.54 -10.81 -6.83
N ASN A 58 29.61 -11.53 -6.19
CA ASN A 58 28.19 -11.44 -6.51
C ASN A 58 27.65 -10.02 -6.33
N PHE A 59 28.02 -9.35 -5.23
CA PHE A 59 27.59 -7.97 -4.98
C PHE A 59 28.17 -6.99 -6.01
N LYS A 60 29.43 -7.21 -6.42
CA LYS A 60 30.08 -6.42 -7.46
C LYS A 60 29.40 -6.61 -8.81
N ILE A 61 29.17 -7.86 -9.23
CA ILE A 61 28.50 -8.18 -10.49
C ILE A 61 27.09 -7.60 -10.51
N VAL A 62 26.35 -7.73 -9.42
CA VAL A 62 24.98 -7.21 -9.28
C VAL A 62 24.97 -5.69 -9.41
N GLN A 63 25.94 -5.00 -8.81
CA GLN A 63 26.05 -3.54 -8.91
C GLN A 63 26.52 -3.06 -10.29
N GLU A 64 27.43 -3.77 -10.95
CA GLU A 64 27.93 -3.44 -12.28
C GLU A 64 26.90 -3.71 -13.39
N ARG A 65 26.12 -4.79 -13.25
CA ARG A 65 25.10 -5.18 -14.23
C ARG A 65 23.84 -4.33 -14.15
N SER A 66 23.50 -3.83 -12.97
CA SER A 66 22.25 -3.10 -12.72
C SER A 66 22.56 -1.78 -12.01
N ASN A 67 21.80 -0.73 -12.34
CA ASN A 67 21.94 0.55 -11.65
C ASN A 67 21.19 0.52 -10.30
N TYR A 68 21.76 -0.19 -9.30
CA TYR A 68 21.18 -0.33 -7.97
C TYR A 68 20.77 1.01 -7.32
N LEU A 69 21.58 2.06 -7.50
CA LEU A 69 21.28 3.39 -6.94
C LEU A 69 20.02 4.01 -7.56
N LEU A 70 19.73 3.71 -8.82
CA LEU A 70 18.50 4.13 -9.46
C LEU A 70 17.29 3.43 -8.83
N TYR A 71 17.35 2.11 -8.69
CA TYR A 71 16.26 1.32 -8.13
C TYR A 71 15.97 1.67 -6.66
N ILE A 72 17.02 1.89 -5.82
CA ILE A 72 16.80 2.33 -4.44
C ILE A 72 16.19 3.72 -4.37
N ARG A 73 16.67 4.68 -5.18
CA ARG A 73 16.07 6.01 -5.27
C ARG A 73 14.59 5.93 -5.65
N ASN A 74 14.28 5.13 -6.67
CA ASN A 74 12.91 4.95 -7.14
C ASN A 74 12.01 4.36 -6.06
N THR A 75 12.47 3.32 -5.37
CA THR A 75 11.75 2.73 -4.23
C THR A 75 11.51 3.75 -3.13
N LEU A 76 12.55 4.52 -2.76
CA LEU A 76 12.41 5.57 -1.75
C LEU A 76 11.38 6.61 -2.17
N VAL A 77 11.47 7.13 -3.40
CA VAL A 77 10.50 8.14 -3.89
C VAL A 77 9.09 7.57 -3.90
N ILE A 78 8.87 6.40 -4.48
CA ILE A 78 7.54 5.79 -4.56
C ILE A 78 6.99 5.52 -3.15
N ALA A 79 7.76 4.86 -2.29
CA ALA A 79 7.29 4.48 -0.96
C ALA A 79 7.04 5.69 -0.05
N PHE A 80 7.97 6.66 0.01
CA PHE A 80 7.81 7.82 0.89
C PHE A 80 6.73 8.79 0.39
N VAL A 81 6.74 9.14 -0.90
CA VAL A 81 5.78 10.11 -1.44
C VAL A 81 4.36 9.54 -1.40
N SER A 82 4.15 8.27 -1.79
CA SER A 82 2.83 7.64 -1.70
C SER A 82 2.34 7.52 -0.26
N THR A 83 3.24 7.25 0.70
CA THR A 83 2.89 7.19 2.13
C THR A 83 2.50 8.56 2.68
N ILE A 84 3.26 9.61 2.39
CA ILE A 84 2.95 10.97 2.82
C ILE A 84 1.61 11.43 2.24
N LEU A 85 1.40 11.23 0.94
CA LEU A 85 0.13 11.55 0.30
C LEU A 85 -1.02 10.72 0.88
N GLY A 86 -0.80 9.42 1.10
CA GLY A 86 -1.79 8.54 1.73
C GLY A 86 -2.20 9.03 3.12
N LEU A 87 -1.25 9.42 3.96
CA LEU A 87 -1.50 9.99 5.28
C LEU A 87 -2.23 11.33 5.21
N LEU A 88 -1.86 12.19 4.26
CA LEU A 88 -2.51 13.50 4.06
C LEU A 88 -4.02 13.35 3.80
N PHE A 89 -4.43 12.35 3.05
CA PHE A 89 -5.85 12.07 2.80
C PHE A 89 -6.49 11.21 3.89
N ALA A 90 -5.75 10.26 4.45
CA ALA A 90 -6.31 9.32 5.42
C ALA A 90 -6.55 9.93 6.81
N VAL A 91 -5.70 10.88 7.26
CA VAL A 91 -5.86 11.52 8.58
C VAL A 91 -7.19 12.26 8.68
N PRO A 92 -7.56 13.19 7.78
CA PRO A 92 -8.87 13.85 7.84
C PRO A 92 -10.03 12.87 7.59
N ALA A 93 -9.85 11.86 6.74
CA ALA A 93 -10.89 10.85 6.50
C ALA A 93 -11.16 10.03 7.77
N ALA A 94 -10.12 9.50 8.41
CA ALA A 94 -10.24 8.72 9.63
C ALA A 94 -10.79 9.55 10.80
N TRP A 95 -10.38 10.82 10.92
CA TRP A 95 -10.93 11.75 11.89
C TRP A 95 -12.43 11.96 11.68
N SER A 96 -12.85 12.26 10.47
CA SER A 96 -14.28 12.41 10.14
C SER A 96 -15.06 11.15 10.48
N MET A 97 -14.52 9.96 10.17
CA MET A 97 -15.18 8.69 10.48
C MET A 97 -15.22 8.37 11.99
N ALA A 98 -14.24 8.85 12.77
CA ALA A 98 -14.16 8.56 14.21
C ALA A 98 -14.98 9.52 15.07
N PHE A 99 -15.04 10.81 14.70
CA PHE A 99 -15.53 11.88 15.58
C PHE A 99 -16.57 12.79 14.96
N ALA A 100 -16.89 12.65 13.66
CA ALA A 100 -17.99 13.43 13.10
C ALA A 100 -19.31 13.06 13.81
N PRO A 101 -20.11 14.06 14.21
CA PRO A 101 -21.41 13.76 14.80
C PRO A 101 -22.24 12.95 13.80
N VAL A 102 -22.83 11.86 14.27
CA VAL A 102 -23.69 10.97 13.47
C VAL A 102 -25.02 11.68 13.21
N THR A 103 -25.00 12.87 12.65
CA THR A 103 -26.15 13.54 12.06
C THR A 103 -26.26 13.13 10.59
N GLN A 104 -26.15 11.85 10.31
CA GLN A 104 -26.42 11.39 8.96
C GLN A 104 -27.93 11.31 8.78
N PRO A 105 -28.49 12.09 7.84
CA PRO A 105 -29.82 11.77 7.39
C PRO A 105 -29.74 10.34 6.84
N THR A 106 -30.37 9.41 7.56
CA THR A 106 -30.51 8.04 7.06
C THR A 106 -31.36 8.13 5.80
N ILE A 107 -30.72 8.33 4.66
CA ILE A 107 -31.41 8.27 3.37
C ILE A 107 -31.89 6.83 3.25
N LYS A 108 -33.17 6.61 3.55
CA LYS A 108 -33.81 5.32 3.30
C LYS A 108 -33.84 5.11 1.78
N TRP A 109 -32.88 4.32 1.30
CA TRP A 109 -32.83 3.94 -0.10
C TRP A 109 -33.98 2.99 -0.40
N SER A 110 -35.04 3.50 -1.00
CA SER A 110 -36.11 2.68 -1.59
C SER A 110 -35.68 2.24 -2.99
N GLY A 111 -36.22 1.14 -3.48
CA GLY A 111 -35.87 0.61 -4.81
C GLY A 111 -36.01 1.63 -5.94
N TRP A 112 -37.00 2.55 -5.84
CA TRP A 112 -37.18 3.60 -6.84
C TRP A 112 -36.10 4.67 -6.81
N ARG A 113 -35.54 5.00 -5.64
CA ARG A 113 -34.39 5.95 -5.51
C ARG A 113 -33.13 5.39 -6.11
N TRP A 114 -32.88 4.08 -5.95
CA TRP A 114 -31.83 3.39 -6.65
C TRP A 114 -31.96 3.53 -8.17
N LEU A 115 -33.13 3.23 -8.68
CA LEU A 115 -33.45 3.32 -10.11
C LEU A 115 -33.29 4.76 -10.63
N ALA A 116 -33.80 5.75 -9.88
CA ALA A 116 -33.62 7.17 -10.22
C ALA A 116 -32.17 7.63 -10.19
N THR A 117 -31.33 7.12 -9.25
CA THR A 117 -29.91 7.47 -9.19
C THR A 117 -29.15 6.85 -10.35
N ILE A 118 -29.43 5.58 -10.67
CA ILE A 118 -28.82 4.88 -11.80
C ILE A 118 -29.17 5.59 -13.12
N LEU A 119 -30.47 5.85 -13.34
CA LEU A 119 -30.94 6.52 -14.56
C LEU A 119 -30.44 7.97 -14.66
N GLY A 120 -30.45 8.70 -13.55
CA GLY A 120 -29.92 10.08 -13.48
C GLY A 120 -28.43 10.13 -13.75
N THR A 121 -27.66 9.22 -13.17
CA THR A 121 -26.22 9.11 -13.44
C THR A 121 -25.95 8.74 -14.89
N ALA A 122 -26.65 7.76 -15.45
CA ALA A 122 -26.54 7.36 -16.84
C ALA A 122 -26.88 8.52 -17.79
N PHE A 123 -27.94 9.27 -17.49
CA PHE A 123 -28.37 10.42 -18.30
C PHE A 123 -27.33 11.55 -18.25
N VAL A 124 -26.87 11.95 -17.06
CA VAL A 124 -25.87 13.03 -16.92
C VAL A 124 -24.56 12.65 -17.59
N VAL A 125 -24.05 11.44 -17.34
CA VAL A 125 -22.81 10.96 -17.96
C VAL A 125 -22.96 10.82 -19.48
N GLY A 126 -24.11 10.31 -19.94
CA GLY A 126 -24.42 10.24 -21.37
C GLY A 126 -24.44 11.61 -22.03
N LEU A 127 -25.05 12.62 -21.39
CA LEU A 127 -25.05 14.01 -21.87
C LEU A 127 -23.63 14.58 -21.93
N VAL A 128 -22.82 14.38 -20.88
CA VAL A 128 -21.44 14.86 -20.84
C VAL A 128 -20.61 14.22 -21.95
N LEU A 129 -20.70 12.91 -22.13
CA LEU A 129 -19.98 12.21 -23.19
C LEU A 129 -20.44 12.64 -24.60
N TYR A 130 -21.75 12.84 -24.78
CA TYR A 130 -22.29 13.38 -26.04
C TYR A 130 -21.79 14.79 -26.32
N ALA A 131 -21.81 15.68 -25.31
CA ALA A 131 -21.28 17.05 -25.42
C ALA A 131 -19.77 17.10 -25.70
N LEU A 132 -19.03 16.06 -25.27
CA LEU A 132 -17.61 15.89 -25.56
C LEU A 132 -17.33 15.22 -26.94
N GLY A 133 -18.37 14.98 -27.75
CA GLY A 133 -18.24 14.35 -29.06
C GLY A 133 -17.87 12.87 -29.03
N TRP A 134 -18.10 12.20 -27.91
CA TRP A 134 -17.83 10.75 -27.80
C TRP A 134 -18.90 9.94 -28.53
N ASP A 135 -18.46 9.04 -29.37
CA ASP A 135 -19.36 8.10 -30.05
C ASP A 135 -19.82 7.02 -29.06
N LEU A 136 -21.06 7.16 -28.60
CA LEU A 136 -21.69 6.22 -27.66
C LEU A 136 -21.93 4.82 -28.26
N THR A 137 -21.68 4.63 -29.54
CA THR A 137 -21.75 3.30 -30.19
C THR A 137 -20.45 2.51 -29.98
N ASN A 138 -19.38 3.16 -29.53
CA ASN A 138 -18.12 2.51 -29.29
C ASN A 138 -18.17 1.63 -28.02
N ARG A 139 -17.73 0.37 -28.12
CA ARG A 139 -17.71 -0.61 -27.01
C ARG A 139 -16.98 -0.11 -25.77
N SER A 140 -15.94 0.71 -25.95
CA SER A 140 -15.17 1.30 -24.84
C SER A 140 -15.97 2.37 -24.08
N ALA A 141 -16.73 3.22 -24.80
CA ALA A 141 -17.60 4.21 -24.20
C ALA A 141 -18.73 3.54 -23.38
N ILE A 142 -19.30 2.46 -23.90
CA ILE A 142 -20.32 1.67 -23.20
C ILE A 142 -19.73 1.05 -21.91
N GLY A 143 -18.51 0.50 -21.97
CA GLY A 143 -17.82 -0.07 -20.79
C GLY A 143 -17.55 0.98 -19.72
N PHE A 144 -17.09 2.16 -20.10
CA PHE A 144 -16.84 3.28 -19.16
C PHE A 144 -18.14 3.82 -18.54
N LEU A 145 -19.19 3.97 -19.35
CA LEU A 145 -20.53 4.31 -18.89
C LEU A 145 -21.06 3.28 -17.89
N ALA A 146 -20.96 2.00 -18.20
CA ALA A 146 -21.41 0.93 -17.30
C ALA A 146 -20.63 0.98 -15.96
N LEU A 147 -19.33 1.22 -15.99
CA LEU A 147 -18.52 1.36 -14.80
C LEU A 147 -18.97 2.53 -13.92
N ILE A 148 -19.18 3.73 -14.50
CA ILE A 148 -19.64 4.91 -13.76
C ILE A 148 -21.05 4.70 -13.22
N ILE A 149 -21.96 4.11 -14.00
CA ILE A 149 -23.34 3.80 -13.61
C ILE A 149 -23.39 2.87 -12.39
N VAL A 150 -22.40 1.99 -12.23
CA VAL A 150 -22.29 1.10 -11.06
C VAL A 150 -21.56 1.77 -9.90
N ILE A 151 -20.42 2.41 -10.16
CA ILE A 151 -19.57 2.96 -9.12
C ILE A 151 -20.22 4.16 -8.40
N VAL A 152 -20.83 5.09 -9.12
CA VAL A 152 -21.38 6.31 -8.50
C VAL A 152 -22.54 6.01 -7.56
N PRO A 153 -23.57 5.20 -7.94
CA PRO A 153 -24.60 4.82 -7.01
C PRO A 153 -24.10 3.96 -5.84
N ALA A 154 -23.13 3.07 -6.09
CA ALA A 154 -22.50 2.28 -5.04
C ALA A 154 -21.77 3.16 -4.02
N ALA A 155 -20.99 4.15 -4.50
CA ALA A 155 -20.31 5.13 -3.65
C ALA A 155 -21.31 5.95 -2.84
N LEU A 156 -22.36 6.50 -3.48
CA LEU A 156 -23.41 7.27 -2.80
C LEU A 156 -24.13 6.43 -1.75
N TRP A 157 -24.38 5.14 -2.04
CA TRP A 157 -24.98 4.22 -1.09
C TRP A 157 -24.08 3.97 0.13
N VAL A 158 -22.78 3.79 -0.08
CA VAL A 158 -21.79 3.63 1.00
C VAL A 158 -21.73 4.87 1.86
N PHE A 159 -21.65 6.06 1.26
CA PHE A 159 -21.62 7.34 1.98
C PHE A 159 -22.94 7.64 2.75
N SER A 160 -24.04 6.99 2.38
CA SER A 160 -25.32 7.12 3.09
C SER A 160 -25.48 6.14 4.26
N ARG A 161 -24.49 5.28 4.50
CA ARG A 161 -24.50 4.26 5.56
C ARG A 161 -23.67 4.65 6.77
N ASN A 162 -23.73 3.78 7.79
CA ASN A 162 -22.96 3.93 9.01
C ASN A 162 -21.45 3.85 8.71
N THR A 163 -20.62 4.50 9.53
CA THR A 163 -19.16 4.49 9.42
C THR A 163 -18.57 3.08 9.34
N SER A 164 -19.13 2.11 10.07
CA SER A 164 -18.70 0.71 10.01
C SER A 164 -18.89 0.09 8.62
N ASP A 165 -19.99 0.38 7.95
CA ASP A 165 -20.26 -0.14 6.60
C ASP A 165 -19.33 0.50 5.58
N ALA A 166 -19.03 1.79 5.73
CA ALA A 166 -18.07 2.49 4.88
C ALA A 166 -16.65 1.91 5.05
N LEU A 167 -16.22 1.62 6.27
CA LEU A 167 -14.93 0.98 6.54
C LEU A 167 -14.85 -0.42 5.95
N LEU A 168 -15.89 -1.24 6.13
CA LEU A 168 -15.94 -2.58 5.54
C LEU A 168 -15.88 -2.52 4.02
N TRP A 169 -16.56 -1.57 3.39
CA TRP A 169 -16.50 -1.38 1.94
C TRP A 169 -15.10 -0.95 1.49
N ILE A 170 -14.47 0.02 2.15
CA ILE A 170 -13.11 0.47 1.87
C ILE A 170 -12.12 -0.70 2.01
N LEU A 171 -12.23 -1.51 3.08
CA LEU A 171 -11.37 -2.68 3.27
C LEU A 171 -11.63 -3.77 2.23
N SER A 172 -12.87 -3.96 1.79
CA SER A 172 -13.22 -4.96 0.76
C SER A 172 -12.53 -4.69 -0.58
N THR A 173 -12.23 -3.42 -0.91
CA THR A 173 -11.46 -3.08 -2.11
C THR A 173 -10.05 -3.66 -2.07
N LYS A 174 -9.46 -3.83 -0.87
CA LYS A 174 -8.14 -4.45 -0.69
C LYS A 174 -8.16 -5.97 -0.88
N MET A 175 -9.34 -6.60 -0.74
CA MET A 175 -9.51 -8.05 -0.96
C MET A 175 -9.62 -8.41 -2.44
N MET A 176 -9.79 -7.43 -3.32
CA MET A 176 -9.84 -7.65 -4.77
C MET A 176 -8.48 -8.16 -5.27
N PRO A 177 -8.44 -9.29 -6.00
CA PRO A 177 -7.19 -9.82 -6.55
C PRO A 177 -6.52 -8.80 -7.48
N PRO A 178 -5.24 -8.44 -7.28
CA PRO A 178 -4.54 -7.48 -8.13
C PRO A 178 -4.59 -7.85 -9.62
N ALA A 179 -4.53 -9.14 -9.94
CA ALA A 179 -4.61 -9.65 -11.31
C ALA A 179 -5.92 -9.27 -12.02
N GLY A 180 -7.05 -9.19 -11.30
CA GLY A 180 -8.34 -8.76 -11.87
C GLY A 180 -8.37 -7.29 -12.26
N ALA A 181 -7.59 -6.45 -11.58
CA ALA A 181 -7.50 -5.01 -11.86
C ALA A 181 -6.36 -4.66 -12.84
N LEU A 182 -5.49 -5.62 -13.18
CA LEU A 182 -4.30 -5.35 -13.98
C LEU A 182 -4.64 -4.79 -15.37
N ILE A 183 -5.56 -5.43 -16.09
CA ILE A 183 -5.89 -5.02 -17.46
C ILE A 183 -6.47 -3.59 -17.49
N PRO A 184 -7.49 -3.23 -16.68
CA PRO A 184 -8.00 -1.86 -16.66
C PRO A 184 -6.93 -0.83 -16.31
N ILE A 185 -6.10 -1.11 -15.28
CA ILE A 185 -5.05 -0.18 -14.85
C ILE A 185 -3.96 -0.07 -15.89
N TYR A 186 -3.54 -1.18 -16.51
CA TYR A 186 -2.58 -1.16 -17.61
C TYR A 186 -3.07 -0.30 -18.78
N LEU A 187 -4.35 -0.40 -19.14
CA LEU A 187 -4.95 0.40 -20.21
C LEU A 187 -4.97 1.90 -19.87
N ILE A 188 -5.18 2.26 -18.57
CA ILE A 188 -5.09 3.65 -18.12
C ILE A 188 -3.65 4.17 -18.22
N PHE A 189 -2.67 3.35 -17.88
CA PHE A 189 -1.26 3.73 -17.87
C PHE A 189 -0.65 3.80 -19.28
N ASN A 190 -1.14 2.99 -20.21
CA ASN A 190 -0.55 2.88 -21.54
C ASN A 190 -1.00 4.03 -22.42
N ARG A 191 -0.04 4.63 -23.16
CA ARG A 191 -0.25 5.69 -24.16
C ARG A 191 -1.36 5.38 -25.18
N ASN A 192 -1.53 4.11 -25.54
CA ASN A 192 -2.56 3.63 -26.48
C ASN A 192 -3.82 3.14 -25.76
N GLY A 193 -3.93 3.38 -24.45
CA GLY A 193 -5.07 2.95 -23.65
C GLY A 193 -6.36 3.67 -24.04
N LEU A 194 -7.46 2.96 -23.90
CA LEU A 194 -8.82 3.37 -24.30
C LEU A 194 -9.29 4.71 -23.72
N VAL A 195 -8.67 5.19 -22.65
CA VAL A 195 -9.13 6.38 -21.91
C VAL A 195 -8.63 7.69 -22.51
N PHE A 196 -7.51 7.68 -23.25
CA PHE A 196 -6.83 8.91 -23.62
C PHE A 196 -6.68 9.12 -25.14
N LYS A 197 -7.12 8.19 -25.96
CA LYS A 197 -6.82 8.19 -27.38
C LYS A 197 -7.56 9.27 -28.19
N ASP A 198 -8.73 9.71 -27.76
CA ASP A 198 -9.57 10.63 -28.55
C ASP A 198 -10.41 11.57 -27.64
N TRP A 199 -9.78 12.19 -26.65
CA TRP A 199 -10.44 13.29 -25.92
C TRP A 199 -10.32 14.58 -26.74
N GLY A 200 -11.28 14.79 -27.64
CA GLY A 200 -11.30 15.69 -28.78
C GLY A 200 -10.82 17.15 -28.64
N TRP A 201 -10.53 17.66 -27.43
CA TRP A 201 -9.98 18.99 -27.21
C TRP A 201 -8.79 19.01 -26.22
N ILE A 202 -8.45 17.88 -25.63
CA ILE A 202 -7.21 17.71 -24.84
C ILE A 202 -6.45 16.56 -25.50
N ASP A 203 -5.40 16.89 -26.24
CA ASP A 203 -4.51 15.86 -26.79
C ASP A 203 -3.64 15.29 -25.68
N LEU A 204 -4.05 14.15 -25.13
CA LEU A 204 -3.30 13.39 -24.15
C LEU A 204 -2.47 12.28 -24.82
N SER A 205 -2.35 12.28 -26.12
CA SER A 205 -1.59 11.26 -26.87
C SER A 205 -0.11 11.24 -26.53
N GLU A 206 0.45 12.34 -26.03
CA GLU A 206 1.81 12.43 -25.51
C GLU A 206 1.93 11.97 -24.03
N TYR A 207 0.81 11.79 -23.33
CA TYR A 207 0.81 11.50 -21.90
C TYR A 207 0.95 9.99 -21.66
N ASN A 208 2.19 9.56 -21.48
CA ASN A 208 2.49 8.19 -21.09
C ASN A 208 2.87 8.16 -19.61
N ILE A 209 2.01 7.57 -18.76
CA ILE A 209 2.28 7.40 -17.33
C ILE A 209 2.85 6.01 -16.99
N MET A 210 3.03 5.14 -17.99
CA MET A 210 3.81 3.92 -17.85
C MET A 210 5.25 4.28 -17.47
N ASP A 211 5.84 3.47 -16.61
CA ASP A 211 7.23 3.62 -16.14
C ASP A 211 7.54 5.03 -15.61
N SER A 212 6.58 5.63 -14.88
CA SER A 212 6.70 6.99 -14.34
C SER A 212 6.30 7.08 -12.87
N PHE A 213 6.88 8.04 -12.15
CA PHE A 213 6.47 8.36 -10.78
C PHE A 213 5.04 8.89 -10.72
N TRP A 214 4.58 9.61 -11.75
CA TRP A 214 3.23 10.15 -11.86
C TRP A 214 2.16 9.07 -11.93
N GLY A 215 2.50 7.89 -12.46
CA GLY A 215 1.65 6.72 -12.41
C GLY A 215 1.79 5.95 -11.10
N MET A 216 3.02 5.59 -10.73
CA MET A 216 3.28 4.68 -9.62
C MET A 216 2.93 5.26 -8.25
N VAL A 217 3.22 6.54 -7.99
CA VAL A 217 2.95 7.17 -6.69
C VAL A 217 1.46 7.25 -6.37
N PRO A 218 0.58 7.78 -7.24
CA PRO A 218 -0.85 7.76 -7.00
C PRO A 218 -1.44 6.36 -6.89
N LEU A 219 -0.97 5.42 -7.70
CA LEU A 219 -1.41 4.04 -7.65
C LEU A 219 -1.09 3.41 -6.28
N MET A 220 0.16 3.52 -5.81
CA MET A 220 0.56 3.01 -4.50
C MET A 220 -0.20 3.69 -3.35
N MET A 221 -0.42 4.99 -3.45
CA MET A 221 -1.25 5.73 -2.50
C MET A 221 -2.67 5.15 -2.44
N LEU A 222 -3.35 5.02 -3.57
CA LEU A 222 -4.73 4.51 -3.65
C LEU A 222 -4.84 3.07 -3.18
N LEU A 223 -3.90 2.21 -3.56
CA LEU A 223 -3.87 0.82 -3.13
C LEU A 223 -3.73 0.65 -1.62
N ASN A 224 -2.98 1.53 -0.97
CA ASN A 224 -2.72 1.42 0.47
C ASN A 224 -3.65 2.29 1.33
N LEU A 225 -4.35 3.26 0.74
CA LEU A 225 -5.27 4.16 1.43
C LEU A 225 -6.27 3.43 2.35
N PRO A 226 -6.90 2.31 1.94
CA PRO A 226 -7.83 1.58 2.78
C PRO A 226 -7.24 1.14 4.12
N ILE A 227 -6.03 0.60 4.12
CA ILE A 227 -5.39 0.12 5.34
C ILE A 227 -4.91 1.28 6.22
N ILE A 228 -4.44 2.37 5.61
CA ILE A 228 -4.03 3.58 6.34
C ILE A 228 -5.24 4.18 7.08
N ILE A 229 -6.38 4.34 6.39
CA ILE A 229 -7.62 4.87 6.99
C ILE A 229 -8.07 3.97 8.14
N TRP A 230 -8.11 2.65 7.93
CA TRP A 230 -8.55 1.70 8.94
C TRP A 230 -7.68 1.74 10.20
N MET A 231 -6.36 1.77 10.05
CA MET A 231 -5.44 1.84 11.17
C MET A 231 -5.58 3.15 11.94
N LEU A 232 -5.64 4.28 11.25
CA LEU A 232 -5.83 5.58 11.88
C LEU A 232 -7.19 5.68 12.57
N PHE A 233 -8.26 5.19 11.94
CA PHE A 233 -9.58 5.14 12.54
C PHE A 233 -9.58 4.33 13.83
N THR A 234 -8.97 3.15 13.83
CA THR A 234 -8.87 2.29 15.01
C THR A 234 -8.12 3.00 16.14
N TYR A 235 -7.00 3.66 15.81
CA TYR A 235 -6.23 4.44 16.78
C TYR A 235 -7.01 5.64 17.33
N PHE A 236 -7.70 6.40 16.45
CA PHE A 236 -8.47 7.57 16.86
C PHE A 236 -9.63 7.21 17.79
N LYS A 237 -10.24 6.04 17.61
CA LYS A 237 -11.30 5.53 18.52
C LYS A 237 -10.82 5.29 19.94
N GLU A 238 -9.53 5.19 20.20
CA GLU A 238 -8.96 5.05 21.52
C GLU A 238 -8.75 6.40 22.21
N ILE A 239 -8.77 7.51 21.45
CA ILE A 239 -8.68 8.86 22.00
C ILE A 239 -10.04 9.27 22.56
N PRO A 240 -10.10 9.73 23.85
CA PRO A 240 -11.35 10.17 24.44
C PRO A 240 -11.99 11.32 23.64
N GLY A 241 -13.22 11.11 23.15
CA GLY A 241 -13.95 12.10 22.35
C GLY A 241 -14.24 13.40 23.11
N GLU A 242 -14.36 13.31 24.42
CA GLU A 242 -14.61 14.44 25.34
C GLU A 242 -13.58 15.57 25.19
N ILE A 243 -12.32 15.24 24.81
CA ILE A 243 -11.27 16.23 24.58
C ILE A 243 -11.63 17.11 23.37
N LEU A 244 -12.16 16.49 22.31
CA LEU A 244 -12.55 17.18 21.09
C LEU A 244 -13.87 17.96 21.28
N GLU A 245 -14.79 17.40 22.08
CA GLU A 245 -16.02 18.09 22.46
C GLU A 245 -15.72 19.33 23.29
N ALA A 246 -14.83 19.24 24.27
CA ALA A 246 -14.39 20.40 25.04
C ALA A 246 -13.76 21.49 24.16
N ALA A 247 -12.89 21.08 23.21
CA ALA A 247 -12.29 22.01 22.28
C ALA A 247 -13.33 22.74 21.37
N ARG A 248 -14.38 22.03 20.96
CA ARG A 248 -15.50 22.61 20.21
C ARG A 248 -16.29 23.59 21.07
N MET A 249 -16.49 23.32 22.35
CA MET A 249 -17.12 24.26 23.28
C MET A 249 -16.28 25.51 23.48
N ASP A 250 -14.95 25.40 23.42
CA ASP A 250 -14.01 26.54 23.45
C ASP A 250 -13.93 27.28 22.11
N GLY A 251 -14.72 26.89 21.11
CA GLY A 251 -14.79 27.56 19.81
C GLY A 251 -13.72 27.14 18.81
N ALA A 252 -13.06 26.00 18.99
CA ALA A 252 -12.09 25.50 18.02
C ALA A 252 -12.77 25.16 16.68
N SER A 253 -12.20 25.67 15.59
CA SER A 253 -12.64 25.27 14.25
C SER A 253 -12.25 23.82 13.96
N LEU A 254 -12.94 23.15 13.02
CA LEU A 254 -12.64 21.78 12.60
C LEU A 254 -11.18 21.60 12.19
N TRP A 255 -10.60 22.58 11.51
CA TRP A 255 -9.19 22.55 11.12
C TRP A 255 -8.25 22.68 12.33
N SER A 256 -8.60 23.52 13.29
CA SER A 256 -7.85 23.65 14.54
C SER A 256 -7.93 22.39 15.39
N GLU A 257 -9.12 21.78 15.50
CA GLU A 257 -9.33 20.50 16.15
C GLU A 257 -8.44 19.41 15.57
N LEU A 258 -8.46 19.26 14.22
CA LEU A 258 -7.66 18.26 13.53
C LEU A 258 -6.16 18.48 13.71
N THR A 259 -5.69 19.71 13.45
CA THR A 259 -4.24 19.98 13.33
C THR A 259 -3.55 20.26 14.67
N LYS A 260 -4.24 20.96 15.60
CA LYS A 260 -3.64 21.42 16.86
C LYS A 260 -3.96 20.53 18.05
N ILE A 261 -5.01 19.71 17.96
CA ILE A 261 -5.45 18.86 19.08
C ILE A 261 -5.29 17.40 18.75
N LEU A 262 -6.02 16.90 17.74
CA LEU A 262 -6.02 15.48 17.43
C LEU A 262 -4.66 15.00 16.88
N THR A 263 -4.11 15.70 15.88
CA THR A 263 -2.85 15.26 15.24
C THR A 263 -1.69 15.14 16.23
N PRO A 264 -1.43 16.10 17.12
CA PRO A 264 -0.38 15.95 18.15
C PRO A 264 -0.60 14.77 19.09
N MET A 265 -1.84 14.51 19.50
CA MET A 265 -2.17 13.36 20.35
C MET A 265 -2.02 12.03 19.59
N ALA A 266 -2.29 12.04 18.32
CA ALA A 266 -2.26 10.87 17.44
C ALA A 266 -0.90 10.59 16.81
N VAL A 267 0.14 11.39 17.07
CA VAL A 267 1.49 11.19 16.50
C VAL A 267 1.97 9.74 16.61
N PRO A 268 1.86 9.02 17.75
CA PRO A 268 2.31 7.63 17.82
C PRO A 268 1.58 6.70 16.85
N GLY A 269 0.25 6.87 16.69
CA GLY A 269 -0.57 6.10 15.75
C GLY A 269 -0.25 6.45 14.29
N ILE A 270 -0.07 7.74 14.00
CA ILE A 270 0.31 8.20 12.65
C ILE A 270 1.68 7.66 12.26
N VAL A 271 2.66 7.70 13.16
CA VAL A 271 4.02 7.19 12.90
C VAL A 271 4.01 5.67 12.68
N SER A 272 3.26 4.91 13.50
CA SER A 272 3.15 3.46 13.31
C SER A 272 2.49 3.11 11.99
N THR A 273 1.42 3.82 11.61
CA THR A 273 0.74 3.66 10.33
C THR A 273 1.65 4.03 9.15
N CYS A 274 2.40 5.12 9.28
CA CYS A 274 3.41 5.53 8.31
C CYS A 274 4.44 4.43 8.06
N LEU A 275 5.02 3.88 9.13
CA LEU A 275 6.04 2.83 9.05
C LEU A 275 5.50 1.55 8.43
N LEU A 276 4.29 1.12 8.81
CA LEU A 276 3.67 -0.05 8.20
C LEU A 276 3.43 0.18 6.71
N ASN A 277 2.92 1.35 6.33
CA ASN A 277 2.69 1.66 4.93
C ASN A 277 3.98 1.74 4.11
N LEU A 278 5.05 2.28 4.68
CA LEU A 278 6.37 2.25 4.04
C LEU A 278 6.84 0.82 3.75
N ILE A 279 6.65 -0.11 4.70
CA ILE A 279 7.00 -1.52 4.50
C ILE A 279 6.13 -2.15 3.40
N LEU A 280 4.83 -1.85 3.38
CA LEU A 280 3.92 -2.37 2.35
C LEU A 280 4.27 -1.84 0.95
N ALA A 281 4.56 -0.55 0.82
CA ALA A 281 4.94 0.08 -0.44
C ALA A 281 6.34 -0.37 -0.91
N TRP A 282 7.26 -0.62 0.03
CA TRP A 282 8.60 -1.15 -0.28
C TRP A 282 8.55 -2.55 -0.89
N ASN A 283 7.70 -3.41 -0.34
CA ASN A 283 7.60 -4.82 -0.74
C ASN A 283 6.65 -5.02 -1.92
N GLU A 284 6.09 -3.94 -2.48
CA GLU A 284 5.17 -4.07 -3.60
C GLU A 284 5.93 -4.48 -4.87
N ALA A 285 5.57 -5.65 -5.41
CA ALA A 285 6.21 -6.21 -6.59
C ALA A 285 5.24 -6.34 -7.77
N PHE A 286 3.97 -6.68 -7.52
CA PHE A 286 3.03 -7.01 -8.59
C PHE A 286 2.82 -5.85 -9.58
N TRP A 287 2.47 -4.67 -9.07
CA TRP A 287 2.24 -3.49 -9.91
C TRP A 287 3.54 -2.97 -10.51
N SER A 288 4.62 -3.01 -9.74
CA SER A 288 5.94 -2.58 -10.20
C SER A 288 6.42 -3.39 -11.39
N LEU A 289 6.30 -4.72 -11.36
CA LEU A 289 6.70 -5.61 -12.44
C LEU A 289 5.86 -5.45 -13.71
N ASN A 290 4.60 -5.04 -13.55
CA ASN A 290 3.68 -4.92 -14.69
C ASN A 290 3.61 -3.52 -15.30
N LEU A 291 3.95 -2.47 -14.52
CA LEU A 291 3.75 -1.07 -14.93
C LEU A 291 5.03 -0.26 -15.03
N THR A 292 6.17 -0.82 -14.60
CA THR A 292 7.47 -0.16 -14.73
C THR A 292 8.45 -1.02 -15.51
N ASN A 293 9.49 -0.37 -16.05
CA ASN A 293 10.52 -1.07 -16.81
C ASN A 293 11.92 -0.54 -16.49
N LYS A 294 12.16 0.77 -16.55
CA LYS A 294 13.50 1.37 -16.44
C LYS A 294 13.55 2.61 -15.57
N TYR A 295 12.70 3.60 -15.84
CA TYR A 295 12.81 4.93 -15.23
C TYR A 295 12.27 4.99 -13.81
N ALA A 296 11.11 4.39 -13.57
CA ALA A 296 10.45 4.34 -12.26
C ALA A 296 10.51 2.96 -11.60
N ALA A 297 11.25 2.02 -12.18
CA ALA A 297 11.36 0.66 -11.67
C ALA A 297 11.97 0.64 -10.25
N PRO A 298 11.32 0.01 -9.26
CA PRO A 298 11.80 -0.08 -7.88
C PRO A 298 12.68 -1.30 -7.64
N LEU A 299 13.13 -1.50 -6.39
CA LEU A 299 13.97 -2.64 -6.00
C LEU A 299 13.31 -4.00 -6.18
N SER A 300 11.98 -4.09 -6.12
CA SER A 300 11.25 -5.33 -6.44
C SER A 300 11.45 -5.76 -7.90
N PHE A 301 11.50 -4.80 -8.84
CA PHE A 301 11.84 -5.05 -10.23
C PHE A 301 13.32 -5.48 -10.37
N PHE A 302 14.24 -4.80 -9.69
CA PHE A 302 15.66 -5.14 -9.68
C PHE A 302 15.91 -6.60 -9.26
N ILE A 303 15.24 -7.10 -8.22
CA ILE A 303 15.38 -8.50 -7.80
C ILE A 303 14.93 -9.45 -8.91
N SER A 304 13.86 -9.12 -9.64
CA SER A 304 13.31 -9.96 -10.69
C SER A 304 14.26 -10.16 -11.89
N GLU A 305 15.18 -9.21 -12.13
CA GLU A 305 16.20 -9.33 -13.19
C GLU A 305 17.17 -10.52 -12.98
N TYR A 306 17.28 -11.01 -11.72
CA TYR A 306 18.11 -12.16 -11.38
C TYR A 306 17.33 -13.48 -11.31
N SER A 307 16.02 -13.45 -11.54
CA SER A 307 15.13 -14.60 -11.66
C SER A 307 14.83 -14.86 -13.13
N SER A 308 15.84 -15.28 -13.90
CA SER A 308 15.72 -15.52 -15.34
C SER A 308 15.33 -16.97 -15.66
N PRO A 309 14.52 -17.20 -16.72
CA PRO A 309 14.29 -18.54 -17.27
C PRO A 309 15.55 -19.24 -17.79
N GLU A 310 16.61 -18.49 -18.14
CA GLU A 310 17.87 -19.00 -18.65
C GLU A 310 18.77 -19.64 -17.58
N GLY A 311 18.39 -19.55 -16.30
CA GLY A 311 19.09 -20.12 -15.17
C GLY A 311 18.78 -19.36 -13.88
N GLN A 312 18.74 -20.10 -12.77
CA GLN A 312 18.59 -19.50 -11.46
C GLN A 312 19.97 -19.14 -10.93
N PHE A 313 20.29 -17.86 -10.91
CA PHE A 313 21.54 -17.36 -10.33
C PHE A 313 21.37 -17.18 -8.81
N TRP A 314 21.38 -18.30 -8.07
CA TRP A 314 21.07 -18.30 -6.63
C TRP A 314 21.94 -17.37 -5.79
N ALA A 315 23.23 -17.36 -6.03
CA ALA A 315 24.15 -16.50 -5.28
C ALA A 315 23.94 -15.01 -5.62
N LYS A 316 23.79 -14.68 -6.89
CA LYS A 316 23.53 -13.30 -7.34
C LYS A 316 22.14 -12.82 -6.93
N LEU A 317 21.11 -13.68 -7.05
CA LEU A 317 19.76 -13.40 -6.58
C LEU A 317 19.75 -13.12 -5.07
N SER A 318 20.49 -13.92 -4.31
CA SER A 318 20.65 -13.73 -2.86
C SER A 318 21.37 -12.40 -2.54
N ALA A 319 22.43 -12.06 -3.29
CA ALA A 319 23.12 -10.78 -3.13
C ALA A 319 22.19 -9.60 -3.45
N ALA A 320 21.45 -9.65 -4.57
CA ALA A 320 20.46 -8.64 -4.94
C ALA A 320 19.37 -8.50 -3.88
N SER A 321 18.89 -9.63 -3.33
CA SER A 321 17.87 -9.63 -2.27
C SER A 321 18.39 -9.00 -0.98
N ILE A 322 19.62 -9.30 -0.55
CA ILE A 322 20.23 -8.66 0.62
C ILE A 322 20.40 -7.16 0.41
N MET A 323 20.87 -6.74 -0.77
CA MET A 323 20.97 -5.31 -1.11
C MET A 323 19.62 -4.62 -1.08
N ALA A 324 18.57 -5.25 -1.57
CA ALA A 324 17.21 -4.68 -1.58
C ALA A 324 16.55 -4.63 -0.20
N ILE A 325 16.85 -5.59 0.68
CA ILE A 325 16.30 -5.65 2.04
C ILE A 325 17.05 -4.74 3.01
N ALA A 326 18.35 -4.52 2.81
CA ALA A 326 19.19 -3.79 3.75
C ALA A 326 18.65 -2.40 4.14
N PRO A 327 18.18 -1.53 3.22
CA PRO A 327 17.67 -0.21 3.60
C PRO A 327 16.42 -0.28 4.47
N ILE A 328 15.46 -1.15 4.15
CA ILE A 328 14.23 -1.26 4.93
C ILE A 328 14.47 -1.95 6.29
N MET A 329 15.45 -2.84 6.38
CA MET A 329 15.90 -3.40 7.65
C MET A 329 16.45 -2.33 8.59
N VAL A 330 17.23 -1.38 8.07
CA VAL A 330 17.72 -0.23 8.84
C VAL A 330 16.55 0.61 9.35
N VAL A 331 15.59 0.95 8.49
CA VAL A 331 14.38 1.69 8.89
C VAL A 331 13.60 0.91 9.94
N GLY A 332 13.38 -0.39 9.75
CA GLY A 332 12.70 -1.26 10.69
C GLY A 332 13.40 -1.34 12.06
N TRP A 333 14.72 -1.42 12.06
CA TRP A 333 15.52 -1.44 13.30
C TRP A 333 15.31 -0.19 14.15
N PHE A 334 15.39 0.99 13.54
CA PHE A 334 15.16 2.24 14.26
C PHE A 334 13.70 2.43 14.68
N SER A 335 12.77 1.85 13.94
CA SER A 335 11.33 2.04 14.11
C SER A 335 10.65 0.94 14.93
N GLN A 336 11.38 -0.12 15.33
CA GLN A 336 10.81 -1.29 16.01
C GLN A 336 9.97 -0.95 17.27
N ARG A 337 10.40 0.05 18.06
CA ARG A 337 9.68 0.47 19.25
C ARG A 337 8.34 1.12 18.93
N GLN A 338 8.28 1.91 17.88
CA GLN A 338 7.08 2.58 17.40
C GLN A 338 6.11 1.56 16.79
N LEU A 339 6.63 0.61 15.99
CA LEU A 339 5.83 -0.48 15.42
C LEU A 339 5.20 -1.34 16.50
N VAL A 340 5.96 -1.78 17.50
CA VAL A 340 5.42 -2.58 18.60
C VAL A 340 4.36 -1.80 19.36
N ARG A 341 4.59 -0.54 19.71
CA ARG A 341 3.60 0.30 20.39
C ARG A 341 2.32 0.45 19.57
N GLY A 342 2.42 0.73 18.28
CA GLY A 342 1.26 0.93 17.42
C GLY A 342 0.45 -0.35 17.16
N LEU A 343 1.10 -1.52 17.10
CA LEU A 343 0.43 -2.80 16.90
C LEU A 343 -0.17 -3.38 18.18
N THR A 344 0.36 -2.97 19.35
CA THR A 344 -0.14 -3.42 20.66
C THR A 344 -1.19 -2.50 21.25
N PHE A 345 -1.39 -1.29 20.71
CA PHE A 345 -2.54 -0.45 21.04
C PHE A 345 -3.82 -1.21 20.71
N GLY A 346 -4.65 -1.47 21.72
CA GLY A 346 -5.87 -2.28 21.61
C GLY A 346 -5.72 -3.76 22.00
N ALA A 347 -4.51 -4.32 22.10
CA ALA A 347 -4.29 -5.70 22.55
C ALA A 347 -4.10 -5.84 24.06
N VAL A 348 -3.84 -4.74 24.76
CA VAL A 348 -3.69 -4.69 26.22
C VAL A 348 -4.81 -3.84 26.80
N LYS A 349 -5.91 -4.49 27.15
CA LYS A 349 -6.94 -3.97 28.04
C LYS A 349 -6.68 -4.47 29.47
#